data_6e56ca4d8c48522d863a7ca1c30476f2
#
_entry.id   6e56ca4d8c48522d863a7ca1c30476f2
#
_cell.length_a   1.000
_cell.length_b   1.000
_cell.length_c   1.000
_cell.angle_alpha   90.00
_cell.angle_beta   90.00
_cell.angle_gamma   90.00
#
_symmetry.space_group_name_H-M   'P 1'
#
loop_
_entity.id
_entity.type
_entity.pdbx_description
1 polymer ?
#
loop_
_entity_poly.entity_id
_entity_poly.type
_entity_poly.pdbx_seq_one_letter_code
_entity_poly.pdbx_strand_id
1 'polypeptide(L)'
;MTRQSITKFLFMLFLILGLVTRGASATSGNPGNNQGAGQTDTKQKKATANVHEAVDPSQYVGAETCKSCHEDVAKGYDKGPHWKTTLDKHKGPEWQGCEACHGPGKAHAESADPDKIIRLNAVGREESSKRCLSCHEFGQEHANFLRSEHLKNNVGCVDCHSIHAPKIQAKLLKSQEPQLCYSCHLDVRPDFSKPFHHKVNEGLVGCSSCHNPHGGFLTHQLRSTAAQDQLCFNCHTDKAGPFAFEHAPVKTEGCVACHSPHGSSNPRLLRRSNINLLCLECHTFTVDSAAPAIPSFHNQAQKYQACTMCHTSIHGSNSDHFFFKP
;
A
#
# COMPACT_ATOMS: atom_id res chain seq x y z
N MET A 1 -34.51 -51.21 25.26
CA MET A 1 -35.87 -50.63 25.24
C MET A 1 -35.81 -49.42 24.31
N THR A 2 -36.29 -49.65 23.17
CA THR A 2 -37.42 -49.09 22.38
C THR A 2 -37.12 -47.73 21.74
N ARG A 3 -36.91 -47.78 20.46
CA ARG A 3 -37.79 -47.50 19.28
C ARG A 3 -37.97 -46.00 18.99
N GLN A 4 -37.41 -45.58 17.87
CA GLN A 4 -38.08 -45.27 16.59
C GLN A 4 -38.97 -44.04 16.59
N SER A 5 -38.67 -43.07 15.73
CA SER A 5 -39.59 -42.72 14.68
C SER A 5 -38.97 -41.89 13.57
N ILE A 6 -39.12 -42.37 12.43
CA ILE A 6 -38.91 -41.95 11.06
C ILE A 6 -40.05 -40.98 10.68
N THR A 7 -39.77 -39.90 10.01
CA THR A 7 -40.77 -39.34 9.08
C THR A 7 -40.07 -38.71 7.85
N LYS A 8 -40.42 -39.28 6.71
CA LYS A 8 -40.12 -38.92 5.33
C LYS A 8 -41.03 -37.77 4.89
N PHE A 9 -40.51 -36.93 3.99
CA PHE A 9 -41.29 -36.27 2.93
C PHE A 9 -40.29 -35.86 1.85
N LEU A 10 -40.25 -36.49 0.77
CA LEU A 10 -40.92 -36.61 -0.52
C LEU A 10 -40.72 -35.40 -1.44
N PHE A 11 -39.88 -35.63 -2.46
CA PHE A 11 -39.96 -35.26 -3.88
C PHE A 11 -40.91 -34.12 -4.30
N MET A 12 -40.38 -33.17 -5.08
CA MET A 12 -41.05 -32.71 -6.26
C MET A 12 -40.04 -32.31 -7.36
N LEU A 13 -40.06 -33.08 -8.39
CA LEU A 13 -39.39 -32.99 -9.68
C LEU A 13 -40.23 -32.08 -10.60
N PHE A 14 -39.63 -31.06 -11.23
CA PHE A 14 -40.18 -30.46 -12.42
C PHE A 14 -39.15 -30.33 -13.51
N LEU A 15 -39.33 -31.20 -14.48
CA LEU A 15 -38.76 -31.18 -15.83
C LEU A 15 -39.56 -30.22 -16.68
N ILE A 16 -38.95 -29.26 -17.38
CA ILE A 16 -39.50 -28.72 -18.64
C ILE A 16 -38.36 -28.61 -19.65
N LEU A 17 -38.63 -29.27 -20.75
CA LEU A 17 -37.85 -29.46 -21.98
C LEU A 17 -38.16 -28.33 -22.98
N GLY A 18 -37.18 -27.96 -23.80
CA GLY A 18 -37.39 -27.45 -25.16
C GLY A 18 -37.22 -25.94 -25.29
N LEU A 19 -36.55 -25.36 -26.23
CA LEU A 19 -36.29 -25.62 -27.63
C LEU A 19 -35.15 -24.77 -28.15
N VAL A 20 -34.38 -25.30 -29.03
CA VAL A 20 -33.33 -24.66 -29.84
C VAL A 20 -33.93 -23.78 -30.92
N THR A 21 -33.43 -22.57 -31.16
CA THR A 21 -33.38 -21.98 -32.51
C THR A 21 -32.13 -21.12 -32.72
N ARG A 22 -31.48 -21.41 -33.85
CA ARG A 22 -30.35 -20.69 -34.47
C ARG A 22 -30.86 -19.43 -35.21
N GLY A 23 -29.93 -18.47 -35.39
CA GLY A 23 -30.05 -17.40 -36.41
C GLY A 23 -29.11 -16.25 -36.04
N ALA A 24 -27.96 -16.13 -36.56
CA ALA A 24 -27.42 -15.52 -37.76
C ALA A 24 -27.43 -13.97 -37.76
N SER A 25 -26.19 -13.45 -37.71
CA SER A 25 -25.59 -12.26 -38.36
C SER A 25 -26.46 -11.11 -38.88
N ALA A 26 -26.09 -9.86 -38.57
CA ALA A 26 -25.48 -8.89 -39.51
C ALA A 26 -25.68 -7.44 -39.07
N THR A 27 -24.58 -6.71 -39.05
CA THR A 27 -24.27 -5.37 -39.61
C THR A 27 -25.11 -4.13 -39.27
N SER A 28 -24.34 -3.13 -38.80
CA SER A 28 -24.31 -1.72 -39.23
C SER A 28 -25.53 -0.82 -39.00
N GLY A 29 -25.21 0.37 -38.47
CA GLY A 29 -26.02 1.57 -38.73
C GLY A 29 -26.24 2.49 -37.54
N ASN A 30 -25.41 3.49 -37.40
CA ASN A 30 -25.78 4.80 -36.83
C ASN A 30 -26.45 5.59 -37.97
N PRO A 31 -27.35 6.54 -37.81
CA PRO A 31 -27.37 7.65 -36.84
C PRO A 31 -28.82 8.05 -36.39
N GLY A 32 -28.89 8.96 -35.43
CA GLY A 32 -30.11 9.75 -35.27
C GLY A 32 -30.36 10.35 -33.88
N ASN A 33 -29.86 11.52 -33.72
CA ASN A 33 -30.40 12.69 -33.02
C ASN A 33 -31.83 12.52 -32.41
N ASN A 34 -31.96 12.77 -31.10
CA ASN A 34 -33.12 13.50 -30.61
C ASN A 34 -32.86 14.27 -29.31
N GLN A 35 -33.36 15.48 -29.31
CA GLN A 35 -33.25 16.56 -28.37
C GLN A 35 -34.15 16.36 -27.14
N GLY A 36 -33.70 16.91 -25.99
CA GLY A 36 -34.64 17.64 -25.14
C GLY A 36 -34.97 17.02 -23.80
N ALA A 37 -34.28 17.48 -22.74
CA ALA A 37 -34.94 18.00 -21.55
C ALA A 37 -33.85 18.66 -20.68
N GLY A 38 -34.03 19.93 -20.42
CA GLY A 38 -33.08 20.74 -19.63
C GLY A 38 -33.00 20.27 -18.19
N GLN A 39 -31.79 19.93 -17.79
CA GLN A 39 -31.37 20.00 -16.40
C GLN A 39 -30.37 21.15 -16.29
N THR A 40 -30.74 22.14 -15.51
CA THR A 40 -29.88 23.25 -15.11
C THR A 40 -28.73 22.69 -14.27
N ASP A 41 -27.65 22.31 -14.94
CA ASP A 41 -26.36 22.09 -14.31
C ASP A 41 -25.81 23.43 -13.85
N THR A 42 -26.02 23.73 -12.58
CA THR A 42 -25.18 24.66 -11.84
C THR A 42 -23.79 24.04 -11.76
N LYS A 43 -23.00 24.23 -12.82
CA LYS A 43 -21.56 24.02 -12.81
C LYS A 43 -20.98 24.97 -11.75
N GLN A 44 -20.83 24.48 -10.53
CA GLN A 44 -19.84 25.00 -9.61
C GLN A 44 -18.49 24.79 -10.30
N LYS A 45 -18.00 25.87 -10.86
CA LYS A 45 -16.64 26.01 -11.37
C LYS A 45 -15.73 25.85 -10.14
N LYS A 46 -15.31 24.60 -9.87
CA LYS A 46 -14.30 24.29 -8.87
C LYS A 46 -13.01 24.93 -9.37
N ALA A 47 -12.73 26.14 -8.93
CA ALA A 47 -11.45 26.76 -9.16
C ALA A 47 -10.42 25.86 -8.50
N THR A 48 -9.59 25.18 -9.31
CA THR A 48 -8.31 24.66 -8.87
C THR A 48 -7.42 25.86 -8.63
N ALA A 49 -7.63 26.56 -7.51
CA ALA A 49 -6.74 27.61 -7.09
C ALA A 49 -5.37 26.96 -6.87
N ASN A 50 -4.35 27.49 -7.53
CA ASN A 50 -2.97 27.22 -7.16
C ASN A 50 -2.86 27.49 -5.67
N VAL A 51 -2.25 26.58 -4.93
CA VAL A 51 -2.20 26.62 -3.45
C VAL A 51 -1.58 27.92 -2.93
N HIS A 52 -0.84 28.61 -3.78
CA HIS A 52 -0.16 29.89 -3.51
C HIS A 52 -0.36 30.87 -4.68
N GLU A 53 -1.58 30.96 -5.21
CA GLU A 53 -1.94 32.08 -6.08
C GLU A 53 -1.71 33.38 -5.30
N ALA A 54 -1.13 34.40 -5.94
CA ALA A 54 -0.81 35.68 -5.28
C ALA A 54 -2.09 36.29 -4.71
N VAL A 55 -2.34 36.01 -3.45
CA VAL A 55 -3.48 36.54 -2.71
C VAL A 55 -3.04 37.88 -2.11
N ASP A 56 -3.97 38.82 -2.04
CA ASP A 56 -3.75 40.11 -1.40
C ASP A 56 -3.12 39.94 0.00
N PRO A 57 -1.89 40.43 0.23
CA PRO A 57 -1.21 40.28 1.51
C PRO A 57 -2.01 40.81 2.70
N SER A 58 -2.95 41.77 2.48
CA SER A 58 -3.81 42.32 3.50
C SER A 58 -4.83 41.33 4.07
N GLN A 59 -4.99 40.16 3.44
CA GLN A 59 -5.88 39.08 3.92
C GLN A 59 -5.21 38.17 4.95
N TYR A 60 -3.90 38.32 5.16
CA TYR A 60 -3.12 37.53 6.12
C TYR A 60 -2.94 38.32 7.43
N VAL A 61 -3.18 37.66 8.56
CA VAL A 61 -3.17 38.29 9.89
C VAL A 61 -2.00 37.84 10.77
N GLY A 62 -1.26 36.81 10.33
CA GLY A 62 -0.10 36.30 11.04
C GLY A 62 -0.44 35.34 12.19
N ALA A 63 0.55 34.48 12.52
CA ALA A 63 0.37 33.39 13.48
C ALA A 63 -0.02 33.87 14.90
N GLU A 64 0.43 35.05 15.33
CA GLU A 64 0.12 35.59 16.68
C GLU A 64 -1.38 35.86 16.84
N THR A 65 -2.04 36.33 15.80
CA THR A 65 -3.52 36.52 15.81
C THR A 65 -4.22 35.16 16.00
N CYS A 66 -3.76 34.13 15.34
CA CYS A 66 -4.31 32.76 15.47
C CYS A 66 -4.13 32.20 16.89
N LYS A 67 -2.95 32.40 17.48
CA LYS A 67 -2.61 31.91 18.81
C LYS A 67 -3.50 32.47 19.91
N SER A 68 -4.04 33.69 19.75
CA SER A 68 -4.91 34.32 20.74
C SER A 68 -6.20 33.54 21.03
N CYS A 69 -6.70 32.76 20.04
CA CYS A 69 -7.89 31.91 20.18
C CYS A 69 -7.54 30.40 20.17
N HIS A 70 -6.45 30.01 19.51
CA HIS A 70 -6.05 28.62 19.31
C HIS A 70 -4.79 28.24 20.10
N GLU A 71 -4.73 28.60 21.39
CA GLU A 71 -3.53 28.43 22.23
C GLU A 71 -3.04 26.97 22.31
N ASP A 72 -3.95 26.00 22.49
CA ASP A 72 -3.57 24.60 22.62
C ASP A 72 -3.03 24.01 21.32
N VAL A 73 -3.59 24.41 20.19
CA VAL A 73 -3.11 24.03 18.86
C VAL A 73 -1.72 24.65 18.62
N ALA A 74 -1.53 25.92 19.01
CA ALA A 74 -0.26 26.60 18.89
C ALA A 74 0.84 25.95 19.73
N LYS A 75 0.55 25.55 20.97
CA LYS A 75 1.50 24.81 21.84
C LYS A 75 1.98 23.51 21.18
N GLY A 76 1.11 22.80 20.47
CA GLY A 76 1.46 21.60 19.72
C GLY A 76 2.32 21.89 18.50
N TYR A 77 1.93 22.91 17.73
CA TYR A 77 2.66 23.38 16.55
C TYR A 77 4.07 23.86 16.89
N ASP A 78 4.24 24.63 17.96
CA ASP A 78 5.54 25.18 18.39
C ASP A 78 6.55 24.11 18.82
N LYS A 79 6.08 22.89 19.17
CA LYS A 79 6.94 21.74 19.47
C LYS A 79 7.36 20.96 18.20
N GLY A 80 6.68 21.16 17.09
CA GLY A 80 6.94 20.49 15.82
C GLY A 80 7.97 21.24 14.97
N PRO A 81 8.48 20.66 13.88
CA PRO A 81 9.47 21.32 13.02
C PRO A 81 8.89 22.48 12.20
N HIS A 82 7.57 22.53 12.03
CA HIS A 82 6.90 23.52 11.17
C HIS A 82 6.84 24.92 11.78
N TRP A 83 7.06 25.08 13.11
CA TRP A 83 7.13 26.39 13.73
C TRP A 83 8.13 27.34 13.06
N LYS A 84 9.19 26.78 12.44
CA LYS A 84 10.21 27.54 11.72
C LYS A 84 9.66 28.35 10.56
N THR A 85 8.52 27.95 9.99
CA THR A 85 7.87 28.69 8.91
C THR A 85 7.38 30.06 9.37
N THR A 86 7.16 30.27 10.68
CA THR A 86 6.81 31.58 11.23
C THR A 86 7.96 32.58 11.16
N LEU A 87 9.19 32.11 11.06
CA LEU A 87 10.39 32.92 11.02
C LEU A 87 10.88 33.24 9.62
N ASP A 88 10.45 32.46 8.61
CA ASP A 88 10.87 32.63 7.22
C ASP A 88 10.15 33.79 6.56
N LYS A 89 10.86 34.90 6.42
CA LYS A 89 10.37 36.13 5.78
C LYS A 89 10.82 36.29 4.32
N HIS A 90 11.55 35.30 3.78
CA HIS A 90 12.03 35.34 2.39
C HIS A 90 10.94 35.13 1.37
N LYS A 91 9.82 34.52 1.80
CA LYS A 91 8.61 34.31 1.01
C LYS A 91 7.48 35.16 1.59
N GLY A 92 6.41 35.35 0.83
CA GLY A 92 5.24 36.11 1.27
C GLY A 92 4.49 35.50 2.45
N PRO A 93 3.49 36.19 2.99
CA PRO A 93 2.72 35.74 4.15
C PRO A 93 1.99 34.43 3.92
N GLU A 94 1.70 34.08 2.67
CA GLU A 94 1.09 32.82 2.25
C GLU A 94 1.96 31.57 2.53
N TRP A 95 3.23 31.78 2.90
CA TRP A 95 4.18 30.72 3.26
C TRP A 95 4.50 30.67 4.76
N GLN A 96 3.85 31.54 5.55
CA GLN A 96 4.22 31.71 6.94
C GLN A 96 3.23 31.12 7.92
N GLY A 97 3.75 30.43 8.93
CA GLY A 97 3.02 29.96 10.09
C GLY A 97 1.76 29.16 9.78
N CYS A 98 0.68 29.48 10.48
CA CYS A 98 -0.61 28.80 10.36
C CYS A 98 -1.20 28.95 8.96
N GLU A 99 -1.06 30.14 8.39
CA GLU A 99 -1.69 30.51 7.11
C GLU A 99 -1.00 29.85 5.90
N ALA A 100 0.24 29.36 6.05
CA ALA A 100 0.88 28.55 5.02
C ALA A 100 0.09 27.26 4.67
N CYS A 101 -0.62 26.72 5.65
CA CYS A 101 -1.44 25.54 5.47
C CYS A 101 -2.93 25.86 5.38
N HIS A 102 -3.40 26.83 6.16
CA HIS A 102 -4.82 27.15 6.32
C HIS A 102 -5.31 28.26 5.40
N GLY A 103 -4.39 28.92 4.66
CA GLY A 103 -4.73 30.08 3.80
C GLY A 103 -4.97 31.36 4.59
N PRO A 104 -5.42 32.45 3.91
CA PRO A 104 -5.59 33.74 4.52
C PRO A 104 -6.64 33.72 5.63
N GLY A 105 -6.25 34.17 6.82
CA GLY A 105 -7.01 34.03 8.04
C GLY A 105 -7.91 35.22 8.43
N LYS A 106 -7.84 36.37 7.73
CA LYS A 106 -8.51 37.60 8.13
C LYS A 106 -10.01 37.43 8.29
N ALA A 107 -10.68 36.90 7.28
CA ALA A 107 -12.14 36.72 7.31
C ALA A 107 -12.59 35.78 8.44
N HIS A 108 -11.81 34.75 8.74
CA HIS A 108 -12.05 33.88 9.88
C HIS A 108 -11.81 34.60 11.22
N ALA A 109 -10.70 35.30 11.37
CA ALA A 109 -10.38 36.03 12.60
C ALA A 109 -11.42 37.10 12.97
N GLU A 110 -12.00 37.77 11.97
CA GLU A 110 -13.03 38.78 12.17
C GLU A 110 -14.41 38.19 12.50
N SER A 111 -14.74 37.00 12.00
CA SER A 111 -16.09 36.42 12.12
C SER A 111 -16.19 35.18 12.99
N ALA A 112 -15.07 34.56 13.33
CA ALA A 112 -14.98 33.25 13.95
C ALA A 112 -15.69 32.10 13.16
N ASP A 113 -16.00 32.35 11.89
CA ASP A 113 -16.68 31.41 11.02
C ASP A 113 -15.68 30.32 10.50
N PRO A 114 -15.87 29.04 10.86
CA PRO A 114 -14.94 27.97 10.45
C PRO A 114 -14.92 27.72 8.94
N ASP A 115 -15.92 28.19 8.20
CA ASP A 115 -15.98 27.98 6.75
C ASP A 115 -15.17 29.06 5.97
N LYS A 116 -14.69 30.08 6.67
CA LYS A 116 -13.81 31.12 6.12
C LYS A 116 -12.31 30.83 6.26
N ILE A 117 -11.95 29.64 6.69
CA ILE A 117 -10.58 29.16 6.78
C ILE A 117 -10.49 27.73 6.23
N ILE A 118 -9.36 27.36 5.65
CA ILE A 118 -9.21 26.02 5.10
C ILE A 118 -8.98 25.01 6.23
N ARG A 119 -9.89 24.06 6.34
CA ARG A 119 -9.77 22.93 7.24
C ARG A 119 -9.29 21.70 6.45
N LEU A 120 -8.03 21.31 6.62
CA LEU A 120 -7.39 20.26 5.82
C LEU A 120 -8.06 18.87 5.93
N ASN A 121 -8.82 18.64 6.99
CA ASN A 121 -9.63 17.42 7.16
C ASN A 121 -11.03 17.53 6.52
N ALA A 122 -11.48 18.71 6.16
CA ALA A 122 -12.79 18.94 5.55
C ALA A 122 -12.73 19.08 4.02
N VAL A 123 -11.59 19.51 3.47
CA VAL A 123 -11.34 19.53 2.02
C VAL A 123 -10.97 18.14 1.51
N GLY A 124 -11.05 17.95 0.20
CA GLY A 124 -10.65 16.68 -0.44
C GLY A 124 -9.20 16.30 -0.12
N ARG A 125 -8.91 15.00 -0.03
CA ARG A 125 -7.57 14.51 0.31
C ARG A 125 -6.49 14.92 -0.70
N GLU A 126 -6.83 15.02 -1.95
CA GLU A 126 -5.92 15.52 -2.98
C GLU A 126 -5.59 17.00 -2.75
N GLU A 127 -6.60 17.83 -2.48
CA GLU A 127 -6.41 19.25 -2.24
C GLU A 127 -5.60 19.51 -0.96
N SER A 128 -5.94 18.83 0.14
CA SER A 128 -5.18 18.94 1.39
C SER A 128 -3.73 18.48 1.22
N SER A 129 -3.49 17.42 0.44
CA SER A 129 -2.14 16.91 0.18
C SER A 129 -1.31 17.84 -0.70
N LYS A 130 -1.91 18.49 -1.69
CA LYS A 130 -1.23 19.50 -2.53
C LYS A 130 -0.67 20.65 -1.70
N ARG A 131 -1.32 21.02 -0.60
CA ARG A 131 -0.78 22.04 0.32
C ARG A 131 0.48 21.58 1.04
N CYS A 132 0.54 20.34 1.44
CA CYS A 132 1.77 19.77 2.01
C CYS A 132 2.87 19.67 0.94
N LEU A 133 2.51 19.21 -0.25
CA LEU A 133 3.43 19.01 -1.37
C LEU A 133 4.00 20.33 -1.92
N SER A 134 3.36 21.47 -1.71
CA SER A 134 3.94 22.77 -2.11
C SER A 134 5.34 23.01 -1.51
N CYS A 135 5.63 22.37 -0.38
CA CYS A 135 6.96 22.38 0.26
C CYS A 135 7.65 21.01 0.21
N HIS A 136 6.88 19.91 0.24
CA HIS A 136 7.40 18.54 0.36
C HIS A 136 7.52 17.80 -0.98
N GLU A 137 7.20 18.40 -2.11
CA GLU A 137 7.21 17.75 -3.43
C GLU A 137 8.60 17.26 -3.87
N PHE A 138 9.63 17.99 -3.49
CA PHE A 138 11.00 17.72 -3.94
C PHE A 138 11.70 16.57 -3.20
N GLY A 139 11.07 16.00 -2.19
CA GLY A 139 11.60 14.83 -1.47
C GLY A 139 11.38 13.54 -2.28
N GLN A 140 12.40 12.70 -2.42
CA GLN A 140 12.29 11.39 -3.09
C GLN A 140 11.15 10.54 -2.51
N GLU A 141 10.90 10.65 -1.22
CA GLU A 141 9.84 9.91 -0.51
C GLU A 141 8.43 10.30 -0.97
N HIS A 142 8.20 11.54 -1.41
CA HIS A 142 6.87 12.08 -1.67
C HIS A 142 6.59 12.32 -3.17
N ALA A 143 7.60 12.24 -4.03
CA ALA A 143 7.48 12.56 -5.46
C ALA A 143 6.37 11.78 -6.20
N ASN A 144 6.03 10.58 -5.71
CA ASN A 144 5.00 9.74 -6.31
C ASN A 144 3.65 9.79 -5.59
N PHE A 145 3.50 10.61 -4.53
CA PHE A 145 2.31 10.59 -3.68
C PHE A 145 1.01 10.82 -4.46
N LEU A 146 1.00 11.77 -5.40
CA LEU A 146 -0.17 12.06 -6.23
C LEU A 146 -0.61 10.88 -7.11
N ARG A 147 0.26 9.90 -7.31
CA ARG A 147 -0.01 8.66 -8.07
C ARG A 147 -0.16 7.44 -7.17
N SER A 148 -0.02 7.61 -5.85
CA SER A 148 -0.06 6.51 -4.89
C SER A 148 -1.45 5.87 -4.83
N GLU A 149 -1.47 4.60 -4.47
CA GLU A 149 -2.73 3.89 -4.20
C GLU A 149 -3.47 4.50 -3.00
N HIS A 150 -2.74 5.04 -2.02
CA HIS A 150 -3.36 5.75 -0.90
C HIS A 150 -4.19 6.94 -1.38
N LEU A 151 -3.62 7.83 -2.19
CA LEU A 151 -4.38 8.99 -2.66
C LEU A 151 -5.53 8.59 -3.59
N LYS A 152 -5.34 7.61 -4.48
CA LYS A 152 -6.42 7.06 -5.32
C LYS A 152 -7.60 6.54 -4.49
N ASN A 153 -7.32 6.01 -3.30
CA ASN A 153 -8.32 5.55 -2.34
C ASN A 153 -8.69 6.61 -1.29
N ASN A 154 -8.49 7.89 -1.62
CA ASN A 154 -8.86 9.03 -0.77
C ASN A 154 -8.18 9.04 0.61
N VAL A 155 -6.93 8.56 0.70
CA VAL A 155 -6.07 8.65 1.89
C VAL A 155 -4.98 9.68 1.62
N GLY A 156 -4.96 10.76 2.41
CA GLY A 156 -4.04 11.88 2.26
C GLY A 156 -3.03 11.99 3.41
N CYS A 157 -2.20 13.01 3.34
CA CYS A 157 -1.14 13.24 4.34
C CYS A 157 -1.70 13.31 5.76
N VAL A 158 -2.82 14.02 5.92
CA VAL A 158 -3.46 14.25 7.23
C VAL A 158 -4.11 13.01 7.83
N ASP A 159 -4.23 11.90 7.10
CA ASP A 159 -4.77 10.66 7.66
C ASP A 159 -3.72 9.95 8.54
N CYS A 160 -2.44 10.07 8.18
CA CYS A 160 -1.31 9.46 8.89
C CYS A 160 -0.54 10.45 9.77
N HIS A 161 -0.42 11.71 9.34
CA HIS A 161 0.35 12.74 10.01
C HIS A 161 -0.52 13.74 10.77
N SER A 162 0.03 14.27 11.87
CA SER A 162 -0.56 15.37 12.64
C SER A 162 0.49 16.43 12.90
N ILE A 163 0.26 17.63 12.38
CA ILE A 163 1.18 18.77 12.56
C ILE A 163 1.04 19.37 13.96
N HIS A 164 -0.18 19.36 14.52
CA HIS A 164 -0.47 20.02 15.78
C HIS A 164 -0.27 19.12 16.99
N ALA A 165 -0.61 17.82 16.87
CA ALA A 165 -0.59 16.90 17.99
C ALA A 165 -0.14 15.50 17.57
N PRO A 166 1.10 15.34 17.07
CA PRO A 166 1.60 14.00 16.73
C PRO A 166 1.81 13.20 18.01
N LYS A 167 1.41 11.91 17.99
CA LYS A 167 1.77 10.99 19.07
C LYS A 167 3.21 10.55 18.97
N ILE A 168 3.74 10.48 17.76
CA ILE A 168 5.13 10.17 17.45
C ILE A 168 5.78 11.38 16.80
N GLN A 169 6.71 12.02 17.50
CA GLN A 169 7.39 13.23 17.01
C GLN A 169 8.20 12.95 15.74
N ALA A 170 8.87 11.80 15.70
CA ALA A 170 9.51 11.36 14.47
C ALA A 170 8.48 11.21 13.36
N LYS A 171 8.65 11.96 12.27
CA LYS A 171 7.74 11.99 11.11
C LYS A 171 6.32 12.49 11.42
N LEU A 172 6.05 13.04 12.59
CA LEU A 172 4.77 13.60 13.02
C LEU A 172 3.58 12.64 12.87
N LEU A 173 3.76 11.37 13.19
CA LEU A 173 2.74 10.35 13.02
C LEU A 173 1.65 10.41 14.09
N LYS A 174 0.42 10.11 13.72
CA LYS A 174 -0.73 9.98 14.63
C LYS A 174 -0.66 8.76 15.53
N SER A 175 0.06 7.74 15.10
CA SER A 175 0.28 6.49 15.84
C SER A 175 1.56 5.83 15.36
N GLN A 176 2.13 4.94 16.17
CA GLN A 176 3.29 4.16 15.79
C GLN A 176 2.91 3.02 14.82
N GLU A 177 3.83 2.63 13.95
CA GLU A 177 3.74 1.36 13.23
C GLU A 177 3.87 0.18 14.20
N PRO A 178 3.15 -0.93 13.98
CA PRO A 178 2.22 -1.19 12.88
C PRO A 178 0.79 -0.69 13.13
N GLN A 179 0.46 -0.16 14.31
CA GLN A 179 -0.91 0.22 14.70
C GLN A 179 -1.52 1.27 13.77
N LEU A 180 -0.68 2.21 13.29
CA LEU A 180 -1.12 3.20 12.30
C LEU A 180 -1.66 2.52 11.04
N CYS A 181 -0.92 1.56 10.51
CA CYS A 181 -1.27 0.84 9.29
C CYS A 181 -2.48 -0.10 9.51
N TYR A 182 -2.51 -0.80 10.65
CA TYR A 182 -3.60 -1.72 10.99
C TYR A 182 -4.95 -1.02 11.21
N SER A 183 -4.98 0.29 11.37
CA SER A 183 -6.26 1.01 11.46
C SER A 183 -7.11 0.87 10.18
N CYS A 184 -6.48 0.56 9.04
CA CYS A 184 -7.11 0.34 7.75
C CYS A 184 -6.76 -1.05 7.16
N HIS A 185 -5.51 -1.51 7.30
CA HIS A 185 -5.03 -2.78 6.77
C HIS A 185 -5.24 -3.93 7.77
N LEU A 186 -6.53 -4.22 8.07
CA LEU A 186 -6.90 -5.26 9.03
C LEU A 186 -6.62 -6.66 8.52
N ASP A 187 -6.63 -6.85 7.22
CA ASP A 187 -6.44 -8.12 6.52
C ASP A 187 -5.03 -8.71 6.70
N VAL A 188 -4.00 -7.87 6.80
CA VAL A 188 -2.62 -8.32 6.97
C VAL A 188 -2.22 -8.58 8.43
N ARG A 189 -2.99 -8.06 9.39
CA ARG A 189 -2.69 -8.20 10.82
C ARG A 189 -2.62 -9.66 11.30
N PRO A 190 -3.53 -10.57 10.89
CA PRO A 190 -3.44 -11.99 11.25
C PRO A 190 -2.16 -12.66 10.75
N ASP A 191 -1.62 -12.24 9.61
CA ASP A 191 -0.40 -12.82 9.07
C ASP A 191 0.80 -12.57 9.99
N PHE A 192 0.93 -11.36 10.53
CA PHE A 192 1.98 -11.03 11.50
C PHE A 192 1.76 -11.64 12.90
N SER A 193 0.68 -12.39 13.10
CA SER A 193 0.42 -13.15 14.31
C SER A 193 0.70 -14.66 14.15
N LYS A 194 1.07 -15.11 12.94
CA LYS A 194 1.45 -16.50 12.67
C LYS A 194 2.75 -16.87 13.38
N PRO A 195 3.01 -18.18 13.61
CA PRO A 195 4.22 -18.63 14.33
C PRO A 195 5.53 -18.15 13.72
N PHE A 196 5.59 -18.06 12.39
CA PHE A 196 6.74 -17.58 11.65
C PHE A 196 6.34 -16.30 10.91
N HIS A 197 6.92 -15.17 11.28
CA HIS A 197 6.62 -13.86 10.69
C HIS A 197 7.82 -12.91 10.86
N HIS A 198 7.91 -11.89 10.01
CA HIS A 198 8.80 -10.78 10.31
C HIS A 198 8.32 -10.05 11.56
N LYS A 199 9.27 -9.64 12.41
CA LYS A 199 9.02 -9.08 13.74
C LYS A 199 8.47 -7.66 13.71
N VAL A 200 7.35 -7.48 13.00
CA VAL A 200 6.65 -6.20 12.85
C VAL A 200 5.87 -5.86 14.13
N ASN A 201 5.15 -6.82 14.69
CA ASN A 201 4.41 -6.62 15.92
C ASN A 201 5.32 -6.35 17.12
N GLU A 202 6.55 -6.85 17.08
CA GLU A 202 7.58 -6.65 18.10
C GLU A 202 8.38 -5.35 17.88
N GLY A 203 8.12 -4.64 16.79
CA GLY A 203 8.74 -3.34 16.49
C GLY A 203 10.18 -3.40 15.97
N LEU A 204 10.67 -4.58 15.57
CA LEU A 204 12.01 -4.73 14.98
C LEU A 204 12.05 -4.35 13.50
N VAL A 205 10.93 -4.50 12.82
CA VAL A 205 10.76 -4.14 11.41
C VAL A 205 9.46 -3.35 11.28
N GLY A 206 9.47 -2.24 10.54
CA GLY A 206 8.26 -1.47 10.26
C GLY A 206 7.64 -1.87 8.92
N CYS A 207 6.34 -1.63 8.75
CA CYS A 207 5.68 -1.75 7.45
C CYS A 207 6.39 -0.89 6.39
N SER A 208 6.79 0.33 6.80
CA SER A 208 7.50 1.28 5.96
C SER A 208 8.95 0.87 5.66
N SER A 209 9.49 -0.18 6.26
CA SER A 209 10.78 -0.74 5.87
C SER A 209 10.73 -1.42 4.51
N CYS A 210 9.56 -1.96 4.14
CA CYS A 210 9.33 -2.66 2.90
C CYS A 210 8.43 -1.88 1.93
N HIS A 211 7.42 -1.18 2.44
CA HIS A 211 6.46 -0.42 1.64
C HIS A 211 6.74 1.09 1.72
N ASN A 212 6.54 1.80 0.62
CA ASN A 212 6.52 3.25 0.63
C ASN A 212 5.06 3.75 0.68
N PRO A 213 4.57 4.21 1.84
CA PRO A 213 3.20 4.70 1.97
C PRO A 213 2.92 5.96 1.13
N HIS A 214 3.96 6.64 0.69
CA HIS A 214 3.85 7.83 -0.15
C HIS A 214 3.82 7.52 -1.66
N GLY A 215 3.89 6.23 -2.03
CA GLY A 215 3.83 5.80 -3.42
C GLY A 215 5.16 5.22 -3.94
N GLY A 216 5.06 4.15 -4.66
CA GLY A 216 6.16 3.44 -5.30
C GLY A 216 5.83 3.09 -6.74
N PHE A 217 6.82 2.62 -7.49
CA PHE A 217 6.64 2.17 -8.87
C PHE A 217 6.25 0.70 -8.97
N LEU A 218 6.51 -0.07 -7.91
CA LEU A 218 6.21 -1.50 -7.86
C LEU A 218 4.83 -1.76 -7.29
N THR A 219 4.28 -2.93 -7.59
CA THR A 219 3.05 -3.44 -6.98
C THR A 219 3.16 -3.39 -5.45
N HIS A 220 2.04 -3.14 -4.79
CA HIS A 220 1.97 -2.96 -3.34
C HIS A 220 2.90 -1.87 -2.79
N GLN A 221 3.34 -0.93 -3.66
CA GLN A 221 4.21 0.19 -3.30
C GLN A 221 5.50 -0.25 -2.58
N LEU A 222 6.12 -1.33 -3.02
CA LEU A 222 7.40 -1.77 -2.47
C LEU A 222 8.51 -0.76 -2.75
N ARG A 223 9.47 -0.63 -1.81
CA ARG A 223 10.57 0.35 -1.86
C ARG A 223 11.68 0.01 -2.86
N SER A 224 11.61 -1.11 -3.54
CA SER A 224 12.61 -1.46 -4.54
C SER A 224 12.39 -0.71 -5.84
N THR A 225 13.46 -0.46 -6.62
CA THR A 225 13.40 0.31 -7.87
C THR A 225 13.56 -0.54 -9.13
N ALA A 226 14.26 -1.68 -9.09
CA ALA A 226 14.59 -2.42 -10.31
C ALA A 226 14.39 -3.94 -10.19
N ALA A 227 14.86 -4.56 -9.11
CA ALA A 227 14.66 -5.98 -8.87
C ALA A 227 13.89 -6.14 -7.57
N GLN A 228 12.81 -6.90 -7.60
CA GLN A 228 11.91 -7.08 -6.45
C GLN A 228 12.66 -7.54 -5.18
N ASP A 229 13.75 -8.25 -5.34
CA ASP A 229 14.50 -8.87 -4.26
C ASP A 229 15.55 -7.97 -3.61
N GLN A 230 15.94 -6.86 -4.25
CA GLN A 230 16.87 -5.91 -3.62
C GLN A 230 16.36 -5.42 -2.27
N LEU A 231 15.06 -5.32 -2.13
CA LEU A 231 14.42 -4.98 -0.86
C LEU A 231 14.77 -5.99 0.24
N CYS A 232 14.68 -7.29 -0.08
CA CYS A 232 14.97 -8.38 0.85
C CYS A 232 16.47 -8.42 1.20
N PHE A 233 17.32 -8.16 0.22
CA PHE A 233 18.77 -8.18 0.34
C PHE A 233 19.34 -7.05 1.22
N ASN A 234 18.58 -6.02 1.51
CA ASN A 234 19.01 -5.01 2.49
C ASN A 234 19.27 -5.62 3.88
N CYS A 235 18.62 -6.74 4.21
CA CYS A 235 18.80 -7.46 5.46
C CYS A 235 19.35 -8.89 5.25
N HIS A 236 18.91 -9.57 4.18
CA HIS A 236 19.32 -10.94 3.83
C HIS A 236 20.47 -10.92 2.82
N THR A 237 21.58 -10.28 3.20
CA THR A 237 22.76 -10.06 2.34
C THR A 237 23.40 -11.35 1.88
N ASP A 238 23.33 -12.40 2.69
CA ASP A 238 23.84 -13.72 2.39
C ASP A 238 23.09 -14.45 1.26
N LYS A 239 21.93 -13.94 0.83
CA LYS A 239 21.13 -14.44 -0.28
C LYS A 239 21.24 -13.59 -1.55
N ALA A 240 21.96 -12.46 -1.48
CA ALA A 240 22.03 -11.51 -2.58
C ALA A 240 22.86 -12.00 -3.78
N GLY A 241 23.86 -12.84 -3.53
CA GLY A 241 24.83 -13.21 -4.55
C GLY A 241 25.87 -12.09 -4.82
N PRO A 242 26.47 -12.01 -5.99
CA PRO A 242 26.30 -12.95 -7.12
C PRO A 242 26.82 -14.36 -6.81
N PHE A 243 26.12 -15.36 -7.34
CA PHE A 243 26.57 -16.77 -7.25
C PHE A 243 27.03 -17.26 -8.61
N ALA A 244 27.99 -18.19 -8.64
CA ALA A 244 28.43 -18.83 -9.87
C ALA A 244 27.28 -19.66 -10.50
N PHE A 245 26.46 -20.27 -9.66
CA PHE A 245 25.27 -21.02 -10.04
C PHE A 245 24.07 -20.39 -9.33
N GLU A 246 23.21 -19.72 -10.07
CA GLU A 246 22.02 -19.07 -9.56
C GLU A 246 20.78 -19.94 -9.78
N HIS A 247 19.90 -20.00 -8.79
CA HIS A 247 18.60 -20.63 -8.96
C HIS A 247 17.67 -19.63 -9.65
N ALA A 248 17.28 -19.91 -10.88
CA ALA A 248 16.57 -18.98 -11.76
C ALA A 248 15.33 -18.31 -11.12
N PRO A 249 14.44 -19.02 -10.39
CA PRO A 249 13.26 -18.40 -9.75
C PRO A 249 13.61 -17.28 -8.77
N VAL A 250 14.77 -17.31 -8.12
CA VAL A 250 15.22 -16.22 -7.23
C VAL A 250 15.40 -14.92 -7.99
N LYS A 251 15.82 -14.99 -9.25
CA LYS A 251 16.04 -13.79 -10.09
C LYS A 251 14.80 -13.37 -10.88
N THR A 252 13.98 -14.32 -11.32
CA THR A 252 12.85 -14.06 -12.21
C THR A 252 11.54 -13.81 -11.46
N GLU A 253 11.26 -14.57 -10.42
CA GLU A 253 10.00 -14.55 -9.67
C GLU A 253 10.14 -13.95 -8.27
N GLY A 254 11.37 -13.95 -7.76
CA GLY A 254 11.72 -13.36 -6.48
C GLY A 254 11.45 -14.24 -5.27
N CYS A 255 11.84 -13.74 -4.11
CA CYS A 255 11.72 -14.44 -2.83
C CYS A 255 10.30 -14.88 -2.51
N VAL A 256 9.31 -14.09 -2.94
CA VAL A 256 7.87 -14.34 -2.67
C VAL A 256 7.30 -15.54 -3.44
N ALA A 257 8.03 -16.08 -4.41
CA ALA A 257 7.67 -17.33 -5.04
C ALA A 257 7.64 -18.50 -4.03
N CYS A 258 8.52 -18.45 -3.05
CA CYS A 258 8.65 -19.50 -2.03
C CYS A 258 8.26 -19.04 -0.61
N HIS A 259 8.40 -17.76 -0.31
CA HIS A 259 8.21 -17.20 1.03
C HIS A 259 7.01 -16.28 1.12
N SER A 260 6.33 -16.27 2.28
CA SER A 260 5.25 -15.36 2.64
C SER A 260 5.78 -14.32 3.63
N PRO A 261 6.20 -13.12 3.19
CA PRO A 261 6.96 -12.18 4.02
C PRO A 261 6.20 -11.63 5.22
N HIS A 262 4.88 -11.57 5.16
CA HIS A 262 4.07 -11.12 6.30
C HIS A 262 4.01 -12.18 7.39
N GLY A 263 3.87 -13.46 7.02
CA GLY A 263 3.84 -14.55 7.97
C GLY A 263 3.33 -15.86 7.38
N SER A 264 3.75 -16.94 8.00
CA SER A 264 3.40 -18.31 7.61
C SER A 264 3.22 -19.20 8.84
N SER A 265 2.41 -20.23 8.70
CA SER A 265 2.36 -21.32 9.67
C SER A 265 3.58 -22.27 9.52
N ASN A 266 4.35 -22.11 8.44
CA ASN A 266 5.47 -22.99 8.11
C ASN A 266 6.80 -22.33 8.45
N PRO A 267 7.79 -23.08 8.96
CA PRO A 267 9.12 -22.58 9.24
C PRO A 267 9.74 -21.83 8.04
N ARG A 268 10.60 -20.82 8.35
CA ARG A 268 11.27 -20.01 7.33
C ARG A 268 10.31 -19.24 6.41
N LEU A 269 9.09 -18.98 6.87
CA LEU A 269 8.06 -18.28 6.11
C LEU A 269 7.64 -18.99 4.80
N LEU A 270 7.82 -20.30 4.71
CA LEU A 270 7.49 -21.03 3.49
C LEU A 270 5.99 -21.04 3.20
N ARG A 271 5.62 -20.93 1.92
CA ARG A 271 4.22 -20.96 1.45
C ARG A 271 3.60 -22.36 1.59
N ARG A 272 4.42 -23.41 1.59
CA ARG A 272 3.99 -24.81 1.73
C ARG A 272 4.63 -25.46 2.95
N SER A 273 3.87 -26.31 3.62
CA SER A 273 4.38 -27.10 4.75
C SER A 273 5.38 -28.16 4.31
N ASN A 274 5.12 -28.78 3.17
CA ASN A 274 5.99 -29.81 2.60
C ASN A 274 6.88 -29.18 1.52
N ILE A 275 8.19 -29.25 1.72
CA ILE A 275 9.18 -28.61 0.83
C ILE A 275 9.14 -29.23 -0.57
N ASN A 276 8.98 -30.54 -0.68
CA ASN A 276 8.88 -31.19 -1.98
C ASN A 276 7.70 -30.65 -2.82
N LEU A 277 6.54 -30.39 -2.19
CA LEU A 277 5.39 -29.81 -2.91
C LEU A 277 5.67 -28.39 -3.40
N LEU A 278 6.47 -27.62 -2.68
CA LEU A 278 6.90 -26.30 -3.13
C LEU A 278 7.82 -26.41 -4.35
N CYS A 279 8.78 -27.32 -4.32
CA CYS A 279 9.69 -27.54 -5.46
C CYS A 279 8.95 -28.07 -6.69
N LEU A 280 7.97 -28.96 -6.47
CA LEU A 280 7.16 -29.57 -7.52
C LEU A 280 6.19 -28.59 -8.21
N GLU A 281 6.01 -27.39 -7.71
CA GLU A 281 5.27 -26.35 -8.44
C GLU A 281 5.96 -26.02 -9.79
N CYS A 282 7.28 -26.20 -9.87
CA CYS A 282 8.08 -25.96 -11.08
C CYS A 282 8.80 -27.22 -11.58
N HIS A 283 9.40 -28.00 -10.67
CA HIS A 283 10.15 -29.22 -11.02
C HIS A 283 9.21 -30.41 -11.14
N THR A 284 9.03 -30.92 -12.34
CA THR A 284 8.18 -32.08 -12.63
C THR A 284 9.00 -33.27 -13.07
N PHE A 285 8.37 -34.42 -13.20
CA PHE A 285 8.98 -35.63 -13.79
C PHE A 285 8.96 -35.62 -15.32
N THR A 286 8.32 -34.63 -15.95
CA THR A 286 8.19 -34.51 -17.40
C THR A 286 9.17 -33.48 -17.94
N VAL A 287 9.62 -33.72 -19.19
CA VAL A 287 10.56 -32.82 -19.88
C VAL A 287 9.92 -31.51 -20.41
N ASP A 288 8.62 -31.37 -20.27
CA ASP A 288 7.85 -30.23 -20.84
C ASP A 288 7.79 -29.03 -19.91
N SER A 289 8.45 -29.04 -18.76
CA SER A 289 8.51 -27.93 -17.85
C SER A 289 9.71 -27.04 -18.15
N ALA A 290 9.59 -25.75 -17.86
CA ALA A 290 10.69 -24.79 -17.95
C ALA A 290 11.84 -25.08 -16.98
N ALA A 291 11.61 -25.89 -15.95
CA ALA A 291 12.60 -26.32 -14.99
C ALA A 291 13.12 -27.74 -15.32
N PRO A 292 14.37 -28.07 -14.92
CA PRO A 292 14.91 -29.39 -15.13
C PRO A 292 14.03 -30.48 -14.52
N ALA A 293 13.79 -31.57 -15.30
CA ALA A 293 13.00 -32.71 -14.85
C ALA A 293 13.67 -33.43 -13.66
N ILE A 294 12.86 -33.91 -12.74
CA ILE A 294 13.34 -34.71 -11.61
C ILE A 294 13.69 -36.10 -12.10
N PRO A 295 14.93 -36.60 -11.88
CA PRO A 295 15.30 -37.95 -12.24
C PRO A 295 14.40 -39.02 -11.58
N SER A 296 14.07 -40.07 -12.31
CA SER A 296 13.16 -41.13 -11.88
C SER A 296 13.61 -41.88 -10.60
N PHE A 297 14.90 -41.84 -10.28
CA PHE A 297 15.42 -42.45 -9.04
C PHE A 297 15.09 -41.66 -7.77
N HIS A 298 14.59 -40.44 -7.90
CA HIS A 298 14.11 -39.64 -6.76
C HIS A 298 12.69 -40.08 -6.37
N ASN A 299 12.56 -41.20 -5.73
CA ASN A 299 11.29 -41.70 -5.21
C ASN A 299 10.81 -40.80 -4.05
N GLN A 300 9.89 -39.85 -4.33
CA GLN A 300 9.39 -38.88 -3.37
C GLN A 300 8.38 -39.47 -2.36
N ALA A 301 7.82 -40.65 -2.65
CA ALA A 301 6.89 -41.29 -1.73
C ALA A 301 7.57 -41.79 -0.44
N GLN A 302 8.86 -42.04 -0.48
CA GLN A 302 9.60 -42.64 0.63
C GLN A 302 10.82 -41.83 1.07
N LYS A 303 11.84 -41.69 0.21
CA LYS A 303 13.16 -41.17 0.61
C LYS A 303 13.37 -39.69 0.31
N TYR A 304 12.82 -39.17 -0.76
CA TYR A 304 13.12 -37.83 -1.29
C TYR A 304 11.99 -36.86 -1.08
N GLN A 305 11.41 -36.83 0.13
CA GLN A 305 10.29 -35.96 0.49
C GLN A 305 10.72 -34.53 0.85
N ALA A 306 11.99 -34.28 1.12
CA ALA A 306 12.52 -32.98 1.46
C ALA A 306 13.75 -32.67 0.60
N CYS A 307 13.53 -32.01 -0.52
CA CYS A 307 14.58 -31.72 -1.51
C CYS A 307 15.77 -30.97 -0.90
N THR A 308 15.50 -30.04 0.02
CA THR A 308 16.53 -29.23 0.69
C THR A 308 17.37 -29.97 1.74
N MET A 309 17.12 -31.26 1.97
CA MET A 309 18.05 -32.10 2.75
C MET A 309 19.36 -32.37 1.99
N CYS A 310 19.33 -32.35 0.68
CA CYS A 310 20.49 -32.50 -0.19
C CYS A 310 20.82 -31.23 -0.95
N HIS A 311 19.81 -30.56 -1.52
CA HIS A 311 19.96 -29.27 -2.21
C HIS A 311 19.95 -28.13 -1.21
N THR A 312 21.04 -28.00 -0.44
CA THR A 312 21.09 -27.12 0.74
C THR A 312 21.24 -25.62 0.39
N SER A 313 21.81 -25.33 -0.78
CA SER A 313 22.14 -23.97 -1.22
C SER A 313 21.20 -23.45 -2.30
N ILE A 314 19.90 -23.68 -2.12
CA ILE A 314 18.88 -23.43 -3.13
C ILE A 314 18.75 -21.95 -3.58
N HIS A 315 19.28 -20.98 -2.83
CA HIS A 315 19.28 -19.59 -3.24
C HIS A 315 20.40 -19.24 -4.23
N GLY A 316 21.41 -20.11 -4.31
CA GLY A 316 22.57 -19.99 -5.17
C GLY A 316 23.80 -20.67 -4.56
N SER A 317 24.75 -21.08 -5.40
CA SER A 317 25.99 -21.72 -5.00
C SER A 317 27.17 -21.20 -5.81
N ASN A 318 28.33 -21.10 -5.18
CA ASN A 318 29.56 -20.76 -5.87
C ASN A 318 30.38 -22.02 -6.29
N SER A 319 29.97 -23.18 -5.81
CA SER A 319 30.76 -24.43 -5.97
C SER A 319 30.01 -25.54 -6.68
N ASP A 320 28.69 -25.52 -6.73
CA ASP A 320 27.91 -26.68 -7.19
C ASP A 320 26.59 -26.29 -7.89
N HIS A 321 26.47 -26.65 -9.16
CA HIS A 321 25.29 -26.37 -9.97
C HIS A 321 24.04 -27.16 -9.57
N PHE A 322 24.15 -28.19 -8.74
CA PHE A 322 23.01 -28.88 -8.12
C PHE A 322 22.64 -28.34 -6.76
N PHE A 323 23.35 -27.32 -6.28
CA PHE A 323 23.08 -26.65 -4.99
C PHE A 323 23.25 -27.55 -3.76
N PHE A 324 24.11 -28.59 -3.85
CA PHE A 324 24.43 -29.45 -2.70
C PHE A 324 25.32 -28.71 -1.68
N LYS A 325 26.08 -27.73 -2.13
CA LYS A 325 27.03 -26.93 -1.30
C LYS A 325 26.87 -25.47 -1.63
N PRO A 326 27.27 -24.58 -0.67
CA PRO A 326 27.27 -23.13 -0.86
C PRO A 326 28.17 -22.64 -1.98
#